data_f6408337f7e2a5978e7be97e8266f618
#
_entry.id   f6408337f7e2a5978e7be97e8266f618
#
_cell.length_a   1.000
_cell.length_b   1.000
_cell.length_c   1.000
_cell.angle_alpha   90.00
_cell.angle_beta   90.00
_cell.angle_gamma   90.00
#
_symmetry.space_group_name_H-M   'P 1'
#
loop_
_entity.id
_entity.type
_entity.pdbx_description
1 polymer ?
#
loop_
_entity_poly.entity_id
_entity_poly.type
_entity_poly.pdbx_seq_one_letter_code
_entity_poly.pdbx_strand_id
1 'polypeptide(L)'
;YTMLFRSDGSDVIYIPTDNTAANNTETIANVVIPAGVPVVCGESGICSGCGVATLSISYEELGRITGEMAVQILTGEADVSEMAIQYDTAVTKMYNAANCEALGITVPDGYQPIE
;
A
#
# COMPACT_ATOMS: atom_id res chain seq x y z
N TYR A 1 8.65 4.93 -23.95
CA TYR A 1 7.95 5.65 -22.86
C TYR A 1 8.79 5.54 -21.61
N THR A 2 9.67 6.47 -21.44
CA THR A 2 10.40 6.65 -20.20
C THR A 2 9.38 7.29 -19.25
N MET A 3 8.73 6.52 -18.43
CA MET A 3 8.19 7.03 -17.18
C MET A 3 9.40 7.53 -16.42
N LEU A 4 9.68 8.77 -16.64
CA LEU A 4 10.61 9.53 -15.85
C LEU A 4 9.98 9.59 -14.44
N PHE A 5 10.34 8.63 -13.59
CA PHE A 5 10.43 8.92 -12.19
C PHE A 5 11.47 10.03 -12.09
N ARG A 6 11.02 11.25 -12.18
CA ARG A 6 11.83 12.40 -11.82
C ARG A 6 11.93 12.39 -10.31
N SER A 7 12.81 11.53 -9.80
CA SER A 7 13.30 11.65 -8.43
C SER A 7 14.07 12.96 -8.24
N ASP A 8 14.48 13.57 -9.34
CA ASP A 8 15.19 14.86 -9.34
C ASP A 8 14.25 15.97 -8.84
N GLY A 9 14.44 16.37 -7.58
CA GLY A 9 13.69 17.44 -6.94
C GLY A 9 12.39 17.02 -6.25
N SER A 10 12.12 15.71 -6.10
CA SER A 10 11.03 15.21 -5.26
C SER A 10 11.55 14.88 -3.87
N ASP A 11 10.87 15.35 -2.83
CA ASP A 11 11.18 15.02 -1.43
C ASP A 11 10.61 13.67 -1.01
N VAL A 12 9.51 13.24 -1.65
CA VAL A 12 8.81 11.98 -1.41
C VAL A 12 8.02 11.57 -2.65
N ILE A 13 7.85 10.26 -2.85
CA ILE A 13 7.00 9.70 -3.90
C ILE A 13 5.86 8.91 -3.22
N TYR A 14 4.64 9.07 -3.72
CA TYR A 14 3.51 8.22 -3.34
C TYR A 14 3.17 7.26 -4.47
N ILE A 15 3.10 5.97 -4.16
CA ILE A 15 2.67 4.94 -5.09
C ILE A 15 1.35 4.35 -4.58
N PRO A 16 0.22 4.60 -5.28
CA PRO A 16 -1.06 3.99 -4.94
C PRO A 16 -1.02 2.48 -5.19
N THR A 17 -2.06 1.78 -4.79
CA THR A 17 -2.23 0.35 -5.10
C THR A 17 -2.34 0.18 -6.62
N ASP A 18 -1.28 -0.34 -7.23
CA ASP A 18 -1.12 -0.50 -8.67
C ASP A 18 -0.38 -1.79 -9.00
N ASN A 19 -0.96 -2.63 -9.86
CA ASN A 19 -0.40 -3.93 -10.22
C ASN A 19 0.92 -3.82 -11.01
N THR A 20 1.09 -2.78 -11.80
CA THR A 20 2.33 -2.57 -12.55
C THR A 20 3.47 -2.21 -11.59
N ALA A 21 3.22 -1.32 -10.64
CA ALA A 21 4.18 -0.98 -9.60
C ALA A 21 4.50 -2.18 -8.71
N ALA A 22 3.47 -2.94 -8.29
CA ALA A 22 3.64 -4.13 -7.45
C ALA A 22 4.54 -5.20 -8.11
N ASN A 23 4.44 -5.35 -9.43
CA ASN A 23 5.28 -6.30 -10.19
C ASN A 23 6.68 -5.77 -10.53
N ASN A 24 7.00 -4.52 -10.21
CA ASN A 24 8.27 -3.87 -10.55
C ASN A 24 8.92 -3.15 -9.36
N THR A 25 8.64 -3.57 -8.14
CA THR A 25 9.14 -2.91 -6.92
C THR A 25 10.65 -2.89 -6.83
N GLU A 26 11.34 -3.95 -7.28
CA GLU A 26 12.81 -3.99 -7.33
C GLU A 26 13.38 -2.92 -8.27
N THR A 27 12.78 -2.75 -9.44
CA THR A 27 13.20 -1.71 -10.40
C THR A 27 13.03 -0.32 -9.80
N ILE A 28 11.92 -0.08 -9.08
CA ILE A 28 11.65 1.17 -8.40
C ILE A 28 12.68 1.40 -7.29
N ALA A 29 12.91 0.40 -6.43
CA ALA A 29 13.88 0.48 -5.32
C ALA A 29 15.29 0.81 -5.81
N ASN A 30 15.73 0.19 -6.91
CA ASN A 30 17.05 0.42 -7.52
C ASN A 30 17.24 1.86 -8.01
N VAL A 31 16.17 2.62 -8.19
CA VAL A 31 16.22 4.05 -8.56
C VAL A 31 16.08 4.94 -7.34
N VAL A 32 15.05 4.72 -6.52
CA VAL A 32 14.68 5.66 -5.44
C VAL A 32 15.60 5.58 -4.23
N ILE A 33 16.07 4.38 -3.88
CA ILE A 33 16.95 4.22 -2.70
C ILE A 33 18.30 4.91 -2.91
N PRO A 34 19.04 4.69 -4.03
CA PRO A 34 20.28 5.44 -4.30
C PRO A 34 20.07 6.95 -4.45
N ALA A 35 18.89 7.37 -4.94
CA ALA A 35 18.54 8.79 -5.06
C ALA A 35 18.20 9.45 -3.72
N GLY A 36 18.06 8.66 -2.64
CA GLY A 36 17.70 9.17 -1.32
C GLY A 36 16.25 9.64 -1.21
N VAL A 37 15.35 9.16 -2.09
CA VAL A 37 13.95 9.58 -2.15
C VAL A 37 13.06 8.52 -1.50
N PRO A 38 12.39 8.81 -0.37
CA PRO A 38 11.47 7.88 0.27
C PRO A 38 10.20 7.69 -0.55
N VAL A 39 9.66 6.46 -0.52
CA VAL A 39 8.40 6.10 -1.15
C VAL A 39 7.38 5.71 -0.10
N VAL A 40 6.21 6.34 -0.12
CA VAL A 40 5.04 5.92 0.67
C VAL A 40 4.09 5.16 -0.24
N CYS A 41 3.59 4.03 0.23
CA CYS A 41 2.83 3.09 -0.59
C CYS A 41 1.39 2.95 -0.13
N GLY A 42 0.51 2.58 -1.07
CA GLY A 42 -0.91 2.34 -0.80
C GLY A 42 -1.21 0.99 -0.13
N GLU A 43 -0.24 0.04 -0.14
CA GLU A 43 -0.39 -1.27 0.48
C GLU A 43 0.98 -1.90 0.83
N SER A 44 0.94 -2.98 1.65
CA SER A 44 2.16 -3.58 2.22
C SER A 44 3.05 -4.30 1.19
N GLY A 45 2.50 -4.89 0.14
CA GLY A 45 3.27 -5.62 -0.87
C GLY A 45 4.20 -4.70 -1.66
N ILE A 46 3.73 -3.53 -2.11
CA ILE A 46 4.58 -2.53 -2.75
C ILE A 46 5.59 -1.97 -1.75
N CYS A 47 5.14 -1.71 -0.51
CA CYS A 47 6.00 -1.16 0.54
C CYS A 47 7.13 -2.12 0.90
N SER A 48 6.89 -3.42 0.95
CA SER A 48 7.93 -4.42 1.22
C SER A 48 9.06 -4.41 0.19
N GLY A 49 8.74 -4.07 -1.06
CA GLY A 49 9.73 -4.04 -2.15
C GLY A 49 10.47 -2.71 -2.29
N CYS A 50 9.78 -1.58 -2.21
CA CYS A 50 10.39 -0.29 -2.52
C CYS A 50 9.98 0.87 -1.61
N GLY A 51 9.02 0.67 -0.70
CA GLY A 51 8.52 1.73 0.16
C GLY A 51 9.21 1.84 1.50
N VAL A 52 8.96 2.93 2.20
CA VAL A 52 9.37 3.13 3.60
C VAL A 52 8.22 2.94 4.56
N ALA A 53 7.01 3.36 4.18
CA ALA A 53 5.82 3.28 5.02
C ALA A 53 4.54 3.14 4.21
N THR A 54 3.52 2.58 4.85
CA THR A 54 2.17 2.45 4.29
C THR A 54 1.10 2.47 5.39
N LEU A 55 -0.09 2.92 5.03
CA LEU A 55 -1.32 2.55 5.73
C LEU A 55 -1.92 1.37 4.97
N SER A 56 -1.59 0.15 5.42
CA SER A 56 -1.98 -1.06 4.71
C SER A 56 -3.42 -1.43 4.96
N ILE A 57 -4.14 -1.72 3.88
CA ILE A 57 -5.46 -2.37 3.93
C ILE A 57 -5.29 -3.86 4.19
N SER A 58 -6.31 -4.50 4.78
CA SER A 58 -6.38 -5.94 4.94
C SER A 58 -7.21 -6.57 3.82
N TYR A 59 -6.55 -7.31 2.93
CA TYR A 59 -7.27 -8.09 1.89
C TYR A 59 -8.14 -9.20 2.48
N GLU A 60 -7.77 -9.76 3.64
CA GLU A 60 -8.58 -10.71 4.38
C GLU A 60 -9.89 -10.06 4.85
N GLU A 61 -9.81 -8.86 5.43
CA GLU A 61 -10.98 -8.10 5.88
C GLU A 61 -11.87 -7.69 4.70
N LEU A 62 -11.29 -7.25 3.59
CA LEU A 62 -12.05 -6.97 2.38
C LEU A 62 -12.77 -8.23 1.86
N GLY A 63 -12.11 -9.39 1.91
CA GLY A 63 -12.72 -10.67 1.55
C GLY A 63 -13.88 -11.03 2.47
N ARG A 64 -13.74 -10.84 3.79
CA ARG A 64 -14.79 -11.06 4.77
C ARG A 64 -16.00 -10.15 4.51
N ILE A 65 -15.78 -8.85 4.36
CA ILE A 65 -16.84 -7.87 4.05
C ILE A 65 -17.56 -8.25 2.75
N THR A 66 -16.83 -8.59 1.70
CA THR A 66 -17.39 -9.00 0.41
C THR A 66 -18.24 -10.26 0.55
N GLY A 67 -17.80 -11.24 1.34
CA GLY A 67 -18.56 -12.44 1.64
C GLY A 67 -19.86 -12.15 2.38
N GLU A 68 -19.85 -11.26 3.37
CA GLU A 68 -21.04 -10.82 4.09
C GLU A 68 -22.04 -10.13 3.17
N MET A 69 -21.56 -9.23 2.29
CA MET A 69 -22.41 -8.58 1.28
C MET A 69 -23.05 -9.61 0.34
N ALA A 70 -22.28 -10.61 -0.11
CA ALA A 70 -22.80 -11.67 -0.96
C ALA A 70 -23.91 -12.49 -0.26
N VAL A 71 -23.75 -12.82 1.02
CA VAL A 71 -24.77 -13.51 1.80
C VAL A 71 -26.06 -12.68 1.87
N GLN A 72 -25.97 -11.38 2.16
CA GLN A 72 -27.15 -10.50 2.22
C GLN A 72 -27.91 -10.46 0.89
N ILE A 73 -27.20 -10.43 -0.24
CA ILE A 73 -27.82 -10.48 -1.57
C ILE A 73 -28.49 -11.83 -1.81
N LEU A 74 -27.80 -12.92 -1.53
CA LEU A 74 -28.31 -14.30 -1.78
C LEU A 74 -29.49 -14.68 -0.89
N THR A 75 -29.57 -14.15 0.31
CA THR A 75 -30.69 -14.36 1.24
C THR A 75 -31.87 -13.40 1.00
N GLY A 76 -31.68 -12.42 0.13
CA GLY A 76 -32.72 -11.42 -0.15
C GLY A 76 -32.85 -10.32 0.91
N GLU A 77 -31.89 -10.21 1.82
CA GLU A 77 -31.86 -9.16 2.85
C GLU A 77 -31.42 -7.80 2.27
N ALA A 78 -30.69 -7.81 1.16
CA ALA A 78 -30.25 -6.59 0.50
C ALA A 78 -30.35 -6.71 -1.03
N ASP A 79 -30.60 -5.59 -1.68
CA ASP A 79 -30.55 -5.45 -3.15
C ASP A 79 -29.19 -4.82 -3.54
N VAL A 80 -28.47 -5.47 -4.44
CA VAL A 80 -27.14 -5.01 -4.87
C VAL A 80 -27.16 -3.59 -5.44
N SER A 81 -28.28 -3.17 -6.06
CA SER A 81 -28.43 -1.83 -6.63
C SER A 81 -28.53 -0.72 -5.57
N GLU A 82 -28.89 -1.09 -4.34
CA GLU A 82 -29.05 -0.16 -3.21
C GLU A 82 -27.95 -0.29 -2.16
N MET A 83 -27.06 -1.29 -2.28
CA MET A 83 -25.97 -1.48 -1.34
C MET A 83 -24.92 -0.38 -1.44
N ALA A 84 -24.55 0.20 -0.29
CA ALA A 84 -23.44 1.11 -0.23
C ALA A 84 -22.11 0.38 -0.43
N ILE A 85 -21.14 1.05 -1.07
CA ILE A 85 -19.76 0.58 -1.16
C ILE A 85 -19.19 0.48 0.25
N GLN A 86 -18.54 -0.65 0.55
CA GLN A 86 -17.87 -0.89 1.83
C GLN A 86 -16.36 -0.67 1.68
N TYR A 87 -15.74 -0.28 2.77
CA TYR A 87 -14.30 -0.02 2.85
C TYR A 87 -13.70 -0.79 4.02
N ASP A 88 -12.43 -1.16 3.90
CA ASP A 88 -11.66 -1.58 5.08
C ASP A 88 -11.44 -0.36 6.00
N THR A 89 -11.90 -0.49 7.23
CA THR A 89 -11.75 0.55 8.27
C THR A 89 -10.61 0.24 9.25
N ALA A 90 -10.00 -0.94 9.14
CA ALA A 90 -8.98 -1.45 10.05
C ALA A 90 -7.56 -1.36 9.44
N VAL A 91 -7.22 -0.20 8.84
CA VAL A 91 -5.90 0.01 8.26
C VAL A 91 -4.79 -0.09 9.30
N THR A 92 -3.70 -0.76 8.92
CA THR A 92 -2.52 -0.94 9.77
C THR A 92 -1.38 -0.05 9.30
N LYS A 93 -0.76 0.67 10.24
CA LYS A 93 0.46 1.44 9.98
C LYS A 93 1.64 0.48 9.93
N MET A 94 2.29 0.37 8.77
CA MET A 94 3.42 -0.54 8.57
C MET A 94 4.61 0.18 7.94
N TYR A 95 5.81 -0.35 8.14
CA TYR A 95 7.03 0.21 7.58
C TYR A 95 8.01 -0.88 7.13
N ASN A 96 8.86 -0.55 6.17
CA ASN A 96 9.97 -1.40 5.74
C ASN A 96 11.24 -0.99 6.48
N ALA A 97 11.69 -1.85 7.41
CA ALA A 97 12.81 -1.54 8.27
C ALA A 97 14.12 -1.34 7.48
N ALA A 98 14.39 -2.17 6.48
CA ALA A 98 15.61 -2.09 5.68
C ALA A 98 15.68 -0.78 4.86
N ASN A 99 14.58 -0.39 4.23
CA ASN A 99 14.53 0.84 3.44
C ASN A 99 14.58 2.10 4.33
N CYS A 100 13.95 2.06 5.50
CA CYS A 100 14.06 3.14 6.48
C CYS A 100 15.51 3.32 6.97
N GLU A 101 16.21 2.21 7.28
CA GLU A 101 17.62 2.25 7.66
C GLU A 101 18.50 2.80 6.53
N ALA A 102 18.31 2.31 5.30
CA ALA A 102 19.08 2.76 4.14
C ALA A 102 18.94 4.26 3.86
N LEU A 103 17.76 4.83 4.13
CA LEU A 103 17.44 6.24 3.92
C LEU A 103 17.63 7.11 5.18
N GLY A 104 18.02 6.53 6.31
CA GLY A 104 18.20 7.25 7.58
C GLY A 104 16.89 7.79 8.16
N ILE A 105 15.77 7.12 7.91
CA ILE A 105 14.44 7.54 8.35
C ILE A 105 14.15 6.96 9.73
N THR A 106 13.82 7.84 10.68
CA THR A 106 13.32 7.44 12.00
C THR A 106 11.84 7.13 11.90
N VAL A 107 11.47 5.90 12.28
CA VAL A 107 10.08 5.45 12.24
C VAL A 107 9.32 5.99 13.45
N PRO A 108 8.16 6.65 13.26
CA PRO A 108 7.33 7.11 14.37
C PRO A 108 6.71 5.95 15.16
N ASP A 109 6.32 6.23 16.40
CA ASP A 109 5.61 5.25 17.23
C ASP A 109 4.29 4.78 16.59
N GLY A 110 3.94 3.52 16.81
CA GLY A 110 2.70 2.94 16.34
C GLY A 110 2.77 2.32 14.94
N TYR A 111 3.93 2.33 14.30
CA TYR A 111 4.17 1.55 13.07
C TYR A 111 4.68 0.15 13.38
N GLN A 112 4.26 -0.83 12.62
CA GLN A 112 4.70 -2.21 12.70
C GLN A 112 5.63 -2.55 11.52
N PRO A 113 6.71 -3.32 11.72
CA PRO A 113 7.54 -3.76 10.61
C PRO A 113 6.76 -4.70 9.68
N ILE A 114 7.03 -4.60 8.38
CA ILE A 114 6.59 -5.58 7.40
C ILE A 114 7.52 -6.79 7.50
N GLU A 115 6.94 -7.99 7.64
CA GLU A 115 7.65 -9.27 7.69
C GLU A 115 8.05 -9.75 6.28
#